data_25364bd764075b51aedc538396336cc0
#
_entry.id   25364bd764075b51aedc538396336cc0
#
_cell.length_a   1.000
_cell.length_b   1.000
_cell.length_c   1.000
_cell.angle_alpha   90.00
_cell.angle_beta   90.00
_cell.angle_gamma   90.00
#
_symmetry.space_group_name_H-M   'P 1'
#
loop_
_entity.id
_entity.type
_entity.pdbx_description
1 polymer ?
#
loop_
_entity_poly.entity_id
_entity_poly.type
_entity_poly.pdbx_seq_one_letter_code
_entity_poly.pdbx_strand_id
1 'polypeptide(L)'
;MFKTAKVHDVVKGEDTIDGTGVLVDRMWPRGVAKSDLVYDEWFKDVAPSPELRKWWNHDEDRFDEFARRYKAELDDNDSEELAQLRALADATLLFAAANRTVNHAVVLKEWLEAVSYTHLRAHETDSY
;
A
#
# COMPACT_ATOMS: atom_id res chain seq x y z
N MET A 1 7.06 10.96 0.91
CA MET A 1 6.19 10.80 -0.28
C MET A 1 6.06 9.33 -0.65
N PHE A 2 4.88 8.92 -1.04
CA PHE A 2 4.62 7.53 -1.39
C PHE A 2 4.33 7.39 -2.87
N LYS A 3 4.83 6.32 -3.46
CA LYS A 3 4.64 5.97 -4.86
C LYS A 3 4.12 4.53 -4.91
N THR A 4 3.41 4.16 -5.95
CA THR A 4 3.05 2.76 -6.18
C THR A 4 3.79 2.25 -7.41
N ALA A 5 4.15 0.97 -7.40
CA ALA A 5 4.76 0.33 -8.55
C ALA A 5 4.36 -1.14 -8.60
N LYS A 6 4.08 -1.62 -9.80
CA LYS A 6 3.76 -3.03 -9.99
C LYS A 6 5.04 -3.85 -9.97
N VAL A 7 5.05 -4.91 -9.17
CA VAL A 7 6.22 -5.78 -9.01
C VAL A 7 6.77 -6.23 -10.36
N HIS A 8 5.89 -6.66 -11.27
CA HIS A 8 6.32 -7.18 -12.57
C HIS A 8 7.00 -6.11 -13.43
N ASP A 9 6.56 -4.85 -13.31
CA ASP A 9 7.18 -3.73 -14.03
C ASP A 9 8.58 -3.46 -13.49
N VAL A 10 8.75 -3.51 -12.17
CA VAL A 10 10.06 -3.30 -11.54
C VAL A 10 11.04 -4.40 -11.96
N VAL A 11 10.59 -5.65 -11.95
CA VAL A 11 11.43 -6.79 -12.33
C VAL A 11 11.87 -6.67 -13.78
N LYS A 12 11.00 -6.18 -14.66
CA LYS A 12 11.33 -5.98 -16.08
C LYS A 12 12.16 -4.73 -16.36
N GLY A 13 12.38 -3.90 -15.35
CA GLY A 13 13.09 -2.63 -15.54
C GLY A 13 12.25 -1.51 -16.14
N GLU A 14 10.91 -1.69 -16.16
CA GLU A 14 9.99 -0.68 -16.69
C GLU A 14 9.53 0.33 -15.64
N ASP A 15 9.78 0.06 -14.38
CA ASP A 15 9.50 0.99 -13.29
C ASP A 15 10.61 0.86 -12.25
N THR A 16 10.70 1.82 -11.35
CA THR A 16 11.78 1.89 -10.36
C THR A 16 11.22 2.01 -8.95
N ILE A 17 12.04 1.62 -7.97
CA ILE A 17 11.74 1.81 -6.56
C ILE A 17 12.40 3.10 -6.11
N ASP A 18 11.60 4.03 -5.61
CA ASP A 18 12.09 5.28 -5.06
C ASP A 18 11.95 5.23 -3.53
N GLY A 19 13.03 5.53 -2.81
CA GLY A 19 13.03 5.39 -1.37
C GLY A 19 13.01 3.93 -0.94
N THR A 20 12.28 3.63 0.11
CA THR A 20 12.16 2.27 0.64
C THR A 20 11.15 1.46 -0.17
N GLY A 21 11.56 0.31 -0.68
CA GLY A 21 10.66 -0.60 -1.41
C GLY A 21 9.91 -1.50 -0.43
N VAL A 22 8.58 -1.36 -0.38
CA VAL A 22 7.75 -2.11 0.55
C VAL A 22 6.71 -2.92 -0.23
N LEU A 23 6.81 -4.24 -0.15
CA LEU A 23 5.77 -5.12 -0.71
C LEU A 23 4.57 -5.11 0.24
N VAL A 24 3.41 -4.73 -0.29
CA VAL A 24 2.20 -4.55 0.53
C VAL A 24 1.12 -5.60 0.22
N ASP A 25 1.47 -6.67 -0.47
CA ASP A 25 0.58 -7.79 -0.72
C ASP A 25 0.68 -8.78 0.43
N ARG A 26 -0.42 -9.48 0.71
CA ARG A 26 -0.43 -10.51 1.75
C ARG A 26 0.36 -11.74 1.32
N MET A 27 0.39 -12.03 0.02
CA MET A 27 1.08 -13.21 -0.51
C MET A 27 2.16 -12.79 -1.50
N TRP A 28 3.18 -13.62 -1.66
CA TRP A 28 4.25 -13.35 -2.61
C TRP A 28 3.70 -13.33 -4.05
N PRO A 29 4.15 -12.39 -4.89
CA PRO A 29 3.68 -12.28 -6.27
C PRO A 29 3.98 -13.54 -7.09
N ARG A 30 2.99 -14.00 -7.84
CA ARG A 30 3.14 -15.16 -8.72
C ARG A 30 4.11 -14.86 -9.85
N GLY A 31 4.93 -15.84 -10.18
CA GLY A 31 5.84 -15.76 -11.31
C GLY A 31 7.06 -14.92 -11.07
N VAL A 32 7.28 -14.47 -9.84
CA VAL A 32 8.45 -13.65 -9.48
C VAL A 32 9.32 -14.44 -8.52
N ALA A 33 10.56 -14.70 -8.92
CA ALA A 33 11.52 -15.33 -8.02
C ALA A 33 11.95 -14.31 -6.97
N LYS A 34 12.19 -14.75 -5.73
CA LYS A 34 12.61 -13.84 -4.66
C LYS A 34 13.93 -13.14 -4.99
N SER A 35 14.78 -13.78 -5.76
CA SER A 35 16.04 -13.19 -6.20
C SER A 35 15.88 -12.11 -7.27
N ASP A 36 14.73 -12.06 -7.93
CA ASP A 36 14.50 -11.11 -9.04
C ASP A 36 13.98 -9.77 -8.55
N LEU A 37 13.38 -9.71 -7.36
CA LEU A 37 12.83 -8.48 -6.82
C LEU A 37 13.72 -7.95 -5.70
N VAL A 38 14.20 -6.74 -5.89
CA VAL A 38 14.92 -6.01 -4.85
C VAL A 38 13.89 -5.22 -4.05
N TYR A 39 13.71 -5.58 -2.80
CA TYR A 39 12.78 -4.90 -1.90
C TYR A 39 13.39 -4.81 -0.51
N ASP A 40 12.93 -3.85 0.29
CA ASP A 40 13.46 -3.65 1.62
C ASP A 40 12.61 -4.34 2.69
N GLU A 41 11.28 -4.26 2.53
CA GLU A 41 10.35 -4.80 3.52
C GLU A 41 9.17 -5.47 2.83
N TRP A 42 8.61 -6.47 3.49
CA TRP A 42 7.36 -7.11 3.08
C TRP A 42 6.39 -7.01 4.25
N PHE A 43 5.43 -6.09 4.15
CA PHE A 43 4.46 -5.82 5.21
C PHE A 43 3.11 -6.44 4.85
N LYS A 44 2.86 -7.63 5.35
CA LYS A 44 1.63 -8.37 5.06
C LYS A 44 0.42 -7.79 5.78
N ASP A 45 0.64 -7.25 6.97
CA ASP A 45 -0.46 -6.80 7.84
C ASP A 45 -1.08 -5.48 7.39
N VAL A 46 -0.49 -4.81 6.41
CA VAL A 46 -1.07 -3.59 5.85
C VAL A 46 -2.02 -3.88 4.67
N ALA A 47 -2.05 -5.12 4.20
CA ALA A 47 -2.94 -5.53 3.10
C ALA A 47 -4.39 -5.58 3.59
N PRO A 48 -5.37 -5.46 2.67
CA PRO A 48 -6.78 -5.60 3.08
C PRO A 48 -7.06 -7.01 3.59
N SER A 49 -8.08 -7.13 4.43
CA SER A 49 -8.47 -8.43 5.00
C SER A 49 -8.83 -9.41 3.91
N PRO A 50 -8.67 -10.72 4.16
CA PRO A 50 -9.10 -11.74 3.19
C PRO A 50 -10.58 -11.63 2.84
N GLU A 51 -11.42 -11.30 3.81
CA GLU A 51 -12.87 -11.12 3.60
C GLU A 51 -13.15 -9.98 2.63
N LEU A 52 -12.48 -8.85 2.82
CA LEU A 52 -12.67 -7.68 1.96
C LEU A 52 -12.15 -7.95 0.56
N ARG A 53 -10.99 -8.61 0.43
CA ARG A 53 -10.41 -8.96 -0.87
C ARG A 53 -11.35 -9.89 -1.64
N LYS A 54 -11.93 -10.87 -0.96
CA LYS A 54 -12.86 -11.81 -1.56
C LYS A 54 -14.15 -11.12 -2.02
N TRP A 55 -14.67 -10.22 -1.18
CA TRP A 55 -15.86 -9.45 -1.53
C TRP A 55 -15.62 -8.59 -2.76
N TRP A 56 -14.48 -7.91 -2.81
CA TRP A 56 -14.15 -7.02 -3.93
C TRP A 56 -13.91 -7.80 -5.22
N ASN A 57 -13.16 -8.89 -5.16
CA ASN A 57 -12.85 -9.77 -6.30
C ASN A 57 -12.37 -8.99 -7.53
N HIS A 58 -11.58 -7.93 -7.32
CA HIS A 58 -11.04 -7.07 -8.38
C HIS A 58 -12.10 -6.46 -9.31
N ASP A 59 -13.33 -6.33 -8.82
CA ASP A 59 -14.44 -5.73 -9.56
C ASP A 59 -14.31 -4.21 -9.54
N GLU A 60 -14.05 -3.61 -10.70
CA GLU A 60 -13.87 -2.16 -10.79
C GLU A 60 -15.14 -1.40 -10.37
N ASP A 61 -16.32 -1.97 -10.60
CA ASP A 61 -17.58 -1.35 -10.19
C ASP A 61 -17.72 -1.27 -8.67
N ARG A 62 -16.97 -2.09 -7.94
CA ARG A 62 -16.97 -2.10 -6.49
C ARG A 62 -15.76 -1.37 -5.89
N PHE A 63 -14.92 -0.77 -6.73
CA PHE A 63 -13.66 -0.20 -6.24
C PHE A 63 -13.88 0.93 -5.24
N ASP A 64 -14.85 1.81 -5.47
CA ASP A 64 -15.11 2.92 -4.55
C ASP A 64 -15.53 2.42 -3.17
N GLU A 65 -16.40 1.41 -3.13
CA GLU A 65 -16.81 0.81 -1.87
C GLU A 65 -15.66 0.01 -1.24
N PHE A 66 -14.88 -0.69 -2.04
CA PHE A 66 -13.68 -1.38 -1.55
C PHE A 66 -12.73 -0.38 -0.89
N ALA A 67 -12.47 0.73 -1.55
CA ALA A 67 -11.56 1.76 -1.03
C ALA A 67 -12.06 2.29 0.32
N ARG A 68 -13.37 2.55 0.43
CA ARG A 68 -13.97 3.03 1.67
C ARG A 68 -13.77 2.02 2.80
N ARG A 69 -14.06 0.74 2.51
CA ARG A 69 -13.94 -0.34 3.51
C ARG A 69 -12.50 -0.59 3.89
N TYR A 70 -11.57 -0.55 2.93
CA TYR A 70 -10.16 -0.75 3.22
C TYR A 70 -9.61 0.39 4.07
N LYS A 71 -9.98 1.64 3.78
CA LYS A 71 -9.57 2.77 4.60
C LYS A 71 -10.09 2.65 6.03
N ALA A 72 -11.30 2.12 6.21
CA ALA A 72 -11.83 1.86 7.56
C ALA A 72 -11.01 0.77 8.27
N GLU A 73 -10.60 -0.28 7.55
CA GLU A 73 -9.70 -1.29 8.12
C GLU A 73 -8.37 -0.69 8.53
N LEU A 74 -7.82 0.21 7.71
CA LEU A 74 -6.56 0.88 8.02
C LEU A 74 -6.69 1.78 9.24
N ASP A 75 -7.82 2.47 9.40
CA ASP A 75 -8.08 3.29 10.58
C ASP A 75 -8.04 2.46 11.87
N ASP A 76 -8.49 1.22 11.81
CA ASP A 76 -8.53 0.31 12.95
C ASP A 76 -7.26 -0.55 13.08
N ASN A 77 -6.36 -0.46 12.12
CA ASN A 77 -5.16 -1.29 12.08
C ASN A 77 -4.10 -0.73 13.00
N ASP A 78 -3.81 -1.46 14.08
CA ASP A 78 -2.80 -1.07 15.07
C ASP A 78 -1.51 -1.89 14.94
N SER A 79 -1.29 -2.54 13.79
CA SER A 79 -0.11 -3.37 13.59
C SER A 79 1.17 -2.53 13.59
N GLU A 80 2.24 -3.16 14.03
CA GLU A 80 3.56 -2.53 13.99
C GLU A 80 4.00 -2.23 12.57
N GLU A 81 3.65 -3.11 11.63
CA GLU A 81 3.99 -2.91 10.21
C GLU A 81 3.39 -1.61 9.67
N LEU A 82 2.12 -1.35 9.98
CA LEU A 82 1.50 -0.10 9.52
C LEU A 82 2.15 1.11 10.18
N ALA A 83 2.48 1.01 11.47
CA ALA A 83 3.18 2.09 12.17
C ALA A 83 4.53 2.36 11.54
N GLN A 84 5.29 1.33 11.19
CA GLN A 84 6.58 1.46 10.53
C GLN A 84 6.42 2.10 9.14
N LEU A 85 5.40 1.68 8.39
CA LEU A 85 5.15 2.23 7.07
C LEU A 85 4.83 3.72 7.14
N ARG A 86 4.01 4.12 8.10
CA ARG A 86 3.66 5.54 8.30
C ARG A 86 4.86 6.39 8.67
N ALA A 87 5.88 5.79 9.27
CA ALA A 87 7.08 6.52 9.70
C ALA A 87 8.06 6.76 8.55
N LEU A 88 7.89 6.10 7.41
CA LEU A 88 8.79 6.27 6.27
C LEU A 88 8.55 7.61 5.59
N ALA A 89 9.62 8.31 5.25
CA ALA A 89 9.53 9.58 4.53
C ALA A 89 9.21 9.37 3.06
N ASP A 90 9.91 8.42 2.42
CA ASP A 90 9.74 8.10 1.02
C ASP A 90 9.70 6.59 0.86
N ALA A 91 8.67 6.08 0.21
CA ALA A 91 8.53 4.65 -0.03
C ALA A 91 7.80 4.38 -1.34
N THR A 92 8.15 3.27 -1.96
CA THR A 92 7.42 2.72 -3.10
C THR A 92 6.64 1.51 -2.62
N LEU A 93 5.32 1.56 -2.77
CA LEU A 93 4.41 0.48 -2.39
C LEU A 93 4.32 -0.49 -3.56
N LEU A 94 4.87 -1.69 -3.38
CA LEU A 94 4.94 -2.70 -4.43
C LEU A 94 3.72 -3.61 -4.37
N PHE A 95 3.10 -3.87 -5.50
CA PHE A 95 1.90 -4.70 -5.59
C PHE A 95 1.95 -5.61 -6.82
N ALA A 96 1.19 -6.71 -6.78
CA ALA A 96 1.16 -7.70 -7.85
C ALA A 96 -0.09 -7.64 -8.73
N ALA A 97 -1.13 -6.91 -8.32
CA ALA A 97 -2.39 -6.84 -9.06
C ALA A 97 -2.16 -6.45 -10.52
N ALA A 98 -2.98 -6.96 -11.42
CA ALA A 98 -2.83 -6.71 -12.85
C ALA A 98 -3.08 -5.24 -13.22
N ASN A 99 -4.07 -4.61 -12.59
CA ASN A 99 -4.46 -3.23 -12.90
C ASN A 99 -3.59 -2.26 -12.10
N ARG A 100 -2.93 -1.34 -12.80
CA ARG A 100 -1.99 -0.39 -12.18
C ARG A 100 -2.68 0.77 -11.47
N THR A 101 -3.94 1.01 -11.73
CA THR A 101 -4.68 2.14 -11.14
C THR A 101 -5.82 1.70 -10.23
N VAL A 102 -6.32 0.49 -10.39
CA VAL A 102 -7.41 -0.09 -9.58
C VAL A 102 -6.83 -1.24 -8.77
N ASN A 103 -6.24 -0.91 -7.62
CA ASN A 103 -5.62 -1.89 -6.74
C ASN A 103 -5.54 -1.34 -5.32
N HIS A 104 -5.24 -2.21 -4.36
CA HIS A 104 -5.18 -1.82 -2.96
C HIS A 104 -4.02 -0.88 -2.64
N ALA A 105 -2.91 -0.98 -3.37
CA ALA A 105 -1.76 -0.13 -3.10
C ALA A 105 -2.07 1.34 -3.36
N VAL A 106 -2.87 1.63 -4.39
CA VAL A 106 -3.33 3.00 -4.68
C VAL A 106 -4.15 3.54 -3.52
N VAL A 107 -5.06 2.73 -2.96
CA VAL A 107 -5.88 3.12 -1.81
C VAL A 107 -5.00 3.34 -0.58
N LEU A 108 -4.06 2.44 -0.34
CA LEU A 108 -3.14 2.57 0.78
C LEU A 108 -2.32 3.86 0.69
N LYS A 109 -1.82 4.18 -0.50
CA LYS A 109 -1.09 5.43 -0.74
C LYS A 109 -1.96 6.64 -0.39
N GLU A 110 -3.20 6.67 -0.86
CA GLU A 110 -4.12 7.75 -0.55
C GLU A 110 -4.33 7.90 0.95
N TRP A 111 -4.54 6.78 1.64
CA TRP A 111 -4.74 6.78 3.07
C TRP A 111 -3.51 7.30 3.82
N LEU A 112 -2.32 6.82 3.43
CA LEU A 112 -1.07 7.25 4.05
C LEU A 112 -0.85 8.75 3.90
N GLU A 113 -1.10 9.28 2.72
CA GLU A 113 -0.93 10.71 2.46
C GLU A 113 -1.96 11.56 3.21
N ALA A 114 -3.20 11.08 3.28
CA ALA A 114 -4.26 11.79 4.00
C ALA A 114 -4.00 11.79 5.51
N VAL A 115 -3.59 10.64 6.06
CA VAL A 115 -3.29 10.52 7.50
C VAL A 115 -2.09 11.37 7.89
N SER A 116 -1.04 11.38 7.07
CA SER A 116 0.14 12.22 7.30
C SER A 116 -0.22 13.70 7.31
N TYR A 117 -1.03 14.13 6.35
CA TYR A 117 -1.48 15.51 6.27
C TYR A 117 -2.32 15.89 7.48
N THR A 118 -3.27 15.04 7.84
CA THR A 118 -4.14 15.27 8.99
C THR A 118 -3.32 15.31 10.30
N HIS A 119 -2.37 14.43 10.43
CA HIS A 119 -1.49 14.38 11.59
C HIS A 119 -0.68 15.67 11.72
N LEU A 120 -0.10 16.14 10.63
CA LEU A 120 0.67 17.38 10.62
C LEU A 120 -0.20 18.56 11.02
N ARG A 121 -1.43 18.64 10.51
CA ARG A 121 -2.35 19.74 10.88
C ARG A 121 -2.72 19.69 12.36
N ALA A 122 -2.99 18.49 12.87
CA ALA A 122 -3.29 18.34 14.30
C ALA A 122 -2.11 18.76 15.14
N HIS A 123 -0.91 18.41 14.74
CA HIS A 123 0.30 18.81 15.44
C HIS A 123 0.47 20.31 15.43
N GLU A 124 0.27 20.96 14.30
CA GLU A 124 0.32 22.42 14.19
C GLU A 124 -0.70 23.08 15.12
N THR A 125 -1.90 22.53 15.17
CA THR A 125 -2.96 23.03 16.05
C THR A 125 -2.56 22.92 17.51
N ASP A 126 -1.94 21.82 17.87
CA ASP A 126 -1.49 21.59 19.25
C ASP A 126 -0.39 22.57 19.67
N SER A 127 0.26 23.21 18.71
CA SER A 127 1.29 24.20 19.01
C SER A 127 0.72 25.51 19.54
N TYR A 128 -0.57 25.72 19.40
CA TYR A 128 -1.23 26.93 19.86
C TYR A 128 -1.83 26.73 21.24
#